data_0900dbb26fb3a1a8a86a9a5497b6763e
#
_entry.id   0900dbb26fb3a1a8a86a9a5497b6763e
#
_cell.length_a   1.000
_cell.length_b   1.000
_cell.length_c   1.000
_cell.angle_alpha   90.00
_cell.angle_beta   90.00
_cell.angle_gamma   90.00
#
_symmetry.space_group_name_H-M   'P 1'
#
loop_
_entity.id
_entity.type
_entity.pdbx_description
1 polymer ?
#
loop_
_entity_poly.entity_id
_entity_poly.type
_entity_poly.pdbx_seq_one_letter_code
_entity_poly.pdbx_strand_id
1 'polypeptide(L)'
;MAPLRENPSVQARFLLGPAGSGKTFRCLAEIRAALAQTPDGPPLILLAPKQATFQLERQLLEGGEISGFTRLQILSFDRLAKFIFEKLNVAPPKLLSAEGRLMVLRALLLRHADELKLFRGSARRAGFAQELGTLLAELQQHQFTPARLRALAESKLRRELRDKLHDLALLSEKYADWLREHELQDANCLLDFATAALRDEFKIQNSKFKIESLWLDGFAEMTPQELALLTAVVPLCERATLAFCLKTEPTPVASWLSIWSSIGKTFQQCRAQITNLPGCEVKTEILQREPGKNRFPENSALGELELNWSLPVASGFEISNLKSQI
;
A
#
# COMPACT_ATOMS: atom_id res chain seq x y z
N MET A 1 -13.19 4.36 -42.78
CA MET A 1 -12.50 4.55 -41.46
C MET A 1 -13.49 4.22 -40.36
N ALA A 2 -13.33 3.08 -39.72
CA ALA A 2 -14.14 2.77 -38.55
C ALA A 2 -13.67 3.67 -37.38
N PRO A 3 -14.61 4.21 -36.55
CA PRO A 3 -14.18 5.01 -35.42
C PRO A 3 -13.37 4.13 -34.46
N LEU A 4 -12.21 4.65 -34.06
CA LEU A 4 -11.42 4.10 -32.96
C LEU A 4 -12.37 3.95 -31.79
N ARG A 5 -12.57 2.72 -31.29
CA ARG A 5 -13.29 2.48 -30.05
C ARG A 5 -12.53 3.24 -28.96
N GLU A 6 -13.14 4.31 -28.46
CA GLU A 6 -12.69 4.97 -27.26
C GLU A 6 -12.58 3.91 -26.17
N ASN A 7 -11.39 3.70 -25.63
CA ASN A 7 -11.23 2.87 -24.44
C ASN A 7 -12.12 3.49 -23.35
N PRO A 8 -12.94 2.69 -22.64
CA PRO A 8 -13.77 3.21 -21.58
C PRO A 8 -12.87 3.94 -20.58
N SER A 9 -13.18 5.21 -20.31
CA SER A 9 -12.43 6.02 -19.37
C SER A 9 -12.61 5.46 -17.96
N VAL A 10 -11.51 5.21 -17.25
CA VAL A 10 -11.54 4.81 -15.82
C VAL A 10 -11.91 6.04 -15.01
N GLN A 11 -12.93 5.92 -14.15
CA GLN A 11 -13.31 6.99 -13.23
C GLN A 11 -12.61 6.77 -11.87
N ALA A 12 -11.56 7.52 -11.59
CA ALA A 12 -10.87 7.50 -10.32
C ALA A 12 -11.32 8.65 -9.41
N ARG A 13 -11.74 8.32 -8.19
CA ARG A 13 -12.18 9.29 -7.19
C ARG A 13 -11.30 9.20 -5.94
N PHE A 14 -10.73 10.33 -5.54
CA PHE A 14 -10.08 10.50 -4.25
C PHE A 14 -11.11 11.02 -3.24
N LEU A 15 -11.44 10.18 -2.25
CA LEU A 15 -12.39 10.50 -1.20
C LEU A 15 -11.64 10.96 0.05
N LEU A 16 -11.64 12.23 0.31
CA LEU A 16 -10.97 12.85 1.46
C LEU A 16 -11.97 13.13 2.57
N GLY A 17 -11.48 13.23 3.78
CA GLY A 17 -12.27 13.63 4.95
C GLY A 17 -11.52 13.34 6.25
N PRO A 18 -11.75 14.09 7.33
CA PRO A 18 -11.18 13.80 8.63
C PRO A 18 -11.66 12.45 9.18
N ALA A 19 -11.06 11.99 10.27
CA ALA A 19 -11.56 10.80 10.98
C ALA A 19 -13.04 11.02 11.37
N GLY A 20 -13.88 9.98 11.21
CA GLY A 20 -15.30 10.06 11.53
C GLY A 20 -16.18 10.76 10.49
N SER A 21 -15.66 11.25 9.36
CA SER A 21 -16.47 11.86 8.28
C SER A 21 -17.26 10.88 7.42
N GLY A 22 -17.23 9.57 7.74
CA GLY A 22 -18.05 8.58 7.03
C GLY A 22 -17.42 7.99 5.77
N LYS A 23 -16.11 8.16 5.50
CA LYS A 23 -15.45 7.59 4.30
C LYS A 23 -15.68 6.08 4.15
N THR A 24 -15.35 5.30 5.18
CA THR A 24 -15.56 3.85 5.20
C THR A 24 -17.02 3.50 5.02
N PHE A 25 -17.94 4.21 5.72
CA PHE A 25 -19.37 4.03 5.57
C PHE A 25 -19.83 4.25 4.13
N ARG A 26 -19.34 5.32 3.49
CA ARG A 26 -19.62 5.62 2.08
C ARG A 26 -19.15 4.50 1.15
N CYS A 27 -17.90 4.00 1.32
CA CYS A 27 -17.38 2.88 0.55
C CYS A 27 -18.27 1.64 0.72
N LEU A 28 -18.61 1.27 1.95
CA LEU A 28 -19.45 0.11 2.24
C LEU A 28 -20.88 0.27 1.69
N ALA A 29 -21.47 1.46 1.75
CA ALA A 29 -22.77 1.75 1.18
C ALA A 29 -22.79 1.60 -0.35
N GLU A 30 -21.73 2.07 -1.03
CA GLU A 30 -21.57 1.90 -2.48
C GLU A 30 -21.38 0.43 -2.86
N ILE A 31 -20.64 -0.33 -2.07
CA ILE A 31 -20.46 -1.78 -2.25
C ILE A 31 -21.81 -2.50 -2.10
N ARG A 32 -22.58 -2.19 -1.03
CA ARG A 32 -23.91 -2.78 -0.84
C ARG A 32 -24.84 -2.48 -2.02
N ALA A 33 -24.87 -1.23 -2.47
CA ALA A 33 -25.69 -0.84 -3.62
C ALA A 33 -25.28 -1.59 -4.89
N ALA A 34 -23.98 -1.75 -5.15
CA ALA A 34 -23.50 -2.51 -6.31
C ALA A 34 -23.87 -4.00 -6.22
N LEU A 35 -23.76 -4.61 -5.04
CA LEU A 35 -24.17 -6.01 -4.82
C LEU A 35 -25.67 -6.22 -4.94
N ALA A 36 -26.48 -5.27 -4.46
CA ALA A 36 -27.94 -5.34 -4.57
C ALA A 36 -28.43 -5.18 -6.01
N GLN A 37 -27.79 -4.31 -6.79
CA GLN A 37 -28.13 -4.12 -8.21
C GLN A 37 -27.79 -5.32 -9.07
N THR A 38 -26.61 -5.90 -8.86
CA THR A 38 -26.09 -6.98 -9.68
C THR A 38 -25.33 -7.97 -8.79
N PRO A 39 -26.00 -9.03 -8.29
CA PRO A 39 -25.36 -10.03 -7.44
C PRO A 39 -24.21 -10.75 -8.12
N ASP A 40 -24.36 -11.02 -9.43
CA ASP A 40 -23.35 -11.67 -10.29
C ASP A 40 -22.79 -10.67 -11.30
N GLY A 41 -21.50 -10.76 -11.60
CA GLY A 41 -20.86 -9.84 -12.54
C GLY A 41 -19.34 -9.75 -12.35
N PRO A 42 -18.71 -8.74 -12.94
CA PRO A 42 -17.29 -8.53 -12.74
C PRO A 42 -16.95 -8.32 -11.26
N PRO A 43 -15.76 -8.69 -10.81
CA PRO A 43 -15.39 -8.58 -9.41
C PRO A 43 -15.46 -7.15 -8.89
N LEU A 44 -15.87 -7.02 -7.63
CA LEU A 44 -15.74 -5.84 -6.80
C LEU A 44 -14.58 -6.06 -5.84
N ILE A 45 -13.69 -5.08 -5.68
CA ILE A 45 -12.51 -5.21 -4.82
C ILE A 45 -12.50 -4.09 -3.78
N LEU A 46 -12.42 -4.49 -2.50
CA LEU A 46 -12.12 -3.59 -1.39
C LEU A 46 -10.71 -3.89 -0.88
N LEU A 47 -9.77 -2.98 -1.14
CA LEU A 47 -8.42 -3.04 -0.59
C LEU A 47 -8.39 -2.40 0.80
N ALA A 48 -7.93 -3.16 1.77
CA ALA A 48 -7.79 -2.72 3.15
C ALA A 48 -6.55 -3.33 3.80
N PRO A 49 -6.01 -2.70 4.86
CA PRO A 49 -4.95 -3.30 5.66
C PRO A 49 -5.37 -4.68 6.18
N LYS A 50 -4.42 -5.63 6.20
CA LYS A 50 -4.69 -7.03 6.55
C LYS A 50 -5.49 -7.21 7.85
N GLN A 51 -5.20 -6.38 8.86
CA GLN A 51 -5.90 -6.42 10.16
C GLN A 51 -7.33 -5.88 10.11
N ALA A 52 -7.69 -5.09 9.10
CA ALA A 52 -9.02 -4.49 8.98
C ALA A 52 -10.01 -5.33 8.15
N THR A 53 -9.52 -6.31 7.36
CA THR A 53 -10.35 -7.05 6.41
C THR A 53 -11.54 -7.75 7.06
N PHE A 54 -11.32 -8.43 8.18
CA PHE A 54 -12.38 -9.12 8.91
C PHE A 54 -13.43 -8.17 9.49
N GLN A 55 -12.98 -7.03 10.03
CA GLN A 55 -13.89 -6.02 10.58
C GLN A 55 -14.79 -5.39 9.49
N LEU A 56 -14.20 -5.13 8.31
CA LEU A 56 -14.94 -4.57 7.17
C LEU A 56 -15.95 -5.56 6.61
N GLU A 57 -15.60 -6.85 6.54
CA GLU A 57 -16.51 -7.91 6.16
C GLU A 57 -17.70 -7.99 7.11
N ARG A 58 -17.45 -7.99 8.42
CA ARG A 58 -18.49 -7.97 9.44
C ARG A 58 -19.37 -6.72 9.32
N GLN A 59 -18.79 -5.54 9.20
CA GLN A 59 -19.54 -4.29 9.04
C GLN A 59 -20.41 -4.28 7.77
N LEU A 60 -19.94 -4.91 6.71
CA LEU A 60 -20.71 -5.03 5.47
C LEU A 60 -21.99 -5.86 5.67
N LEU A 61 -21.91 -6.93 6.46
CA LEU A 61 -23.03 -7.86 6.70
C LEU A 61 -23.96 -7.40 7.85
N GLU A 62 -23.50 -6.58 8.77
CA GLU A 62 -24.28 -6.13 9.94
C GLU A 62 -25.58 -5.37 9.59
N GLY A 63 -25.71 -4.82 8.41
CA GLY A 63 -26.90 -4.08 7.98
C GLY A 63 -28.13 -4.94 7.63
N GLY A 64 -27.99 -6.27 7.54
CA GLY A 64 -29.08 -7.20 7.21
C GLY A 64 -29.62 -7.08 5.77
N GLU A 65 -29.13 -6.12 4.99
CA GLU A 65 -29.52 -5.90 3.60
C GLU A 65 -28.92 -6.94 2.65
N ILE A 66 -27.80 -7.55 3.06
CA ILE A 66 -27.08 -8.55 2.28
C ILE A 66 -26.78 -9.73 3.20
N SER A 67 -27.24 -10.93 2.83
CA SER A 67 -26.97 -12.17 3.56
C SER A 67 -25.64 -12.84 3.19
N GLY A 68 -25.00 -12.40 2.10
CA GLY A 68 -23.72 -12.89 1.61
C GLY A 68 -23.37 -12.26 0.26
N PHE A 69 -22.15 -12.52 -0.20
CA PHE A 69 -21.67 -12.02 -1.49
C PHE A 69 -20.71 -13.02 -2.12
N THR A 70 -20.71 -13.09 -3.45
CA THR A 70 -19.84 -13.98 -4.24
C THR A 70 -18.76 -13.21 -5.00
N ARG A 71 -19.09 -12.05 -5.56
CA ARG A 71 -18.17 -11.29 -6.42
C ARG A 71 -17.35 -10.23 -5.70
N LEU A 72 -17.65 -9.90 -4.45
CA LEU A 72 -16.85 -8.98 -3.65
C LEU A 72 -15.64 -9.69 -3.07
N GLN A 73 -14.46 -9.09 -3.21
CA GLN A 73 -13.22 -9.53 -2.61
C GLN A 73 -12.70 -8.43 -1.67
N ILE A 74 -12.58 -8.74 -0.37
CA ILE A 74 -11.95 -7.85 0.63
C ILE A 74 -10.52 -8.34 0.83
N LEU A 75 -9.56 -7.60 0.31
CA LEU A 75 -8.18 -8.05 0.12
C LEU A 75 -7.17 -7.10 0.76
N SER A 76 -6.08 -7.66 1.27
CA SER A 76 -4.82 -6.93 1.42
C SER A 76 -4.03 -6.95 0.11
N PHE A 77 -2.96 -6.16 -0.02
CA PHE A 77 -2.11 -6.19 -1.22
C PHE A 77 -1.54 -7.58 -1.52
N ASP A 78 -1.11 -8.34 -0.51
CA ASP A 78 -0.63 -9.71 -0.71
C ASP A 78 -1.72 -10.65 -1.26
N ARG A 79 -2.95 -10.49 -0.77
CA ARG A 79 -4.10 -11.25 -1.27
C ARG A 79 -4.50 -10.81 -2.67
N LEU A 80 -4.41 -9.50 -2.97
CA LEU A 80 -4.63 -8.97 -4.31
C LEU A 80 -3.63 -9.57 -5.31
N ALA A 81 -2.34 -9.65 -4.95
CA ALA A 81 -1.33 -10.28 -5.80
C ALA A 81 -1.68 -11.75 -6.13
N LYS A 82 -2.10 -12.53 -5.13
CA LYS A 82 -2.55 -13.92 -5.33
C LYS A 82 -3.81 -14.00 -6.21
N PHE A 83 -4.77 -13.13 -5.97
CA PHE A 83 -5.99 -13.03 -6.78
C PHE A 83 -5.68 -12.72 -8.25
N ILE A 84 -4.70 -11.85 -8.51
CA ILE A 84 -4.25 -11.52 -9.86
C ILE A 84 -3.66 -12.76 -10.55
N PHE A 85 -2.76 -13.50 -9.91
CA PHE A 85 -2.20 -14.73 -10.48
C PHE A 85 -3.30 -15.75 -10.83
N GLU A 86 -4.28 -15.91 -9.96
CA GLU A 86 -5.43 -16.78 -10.19
C GLU A 86 -6.25 -16.31 -11.42
N LYS A 87 -6.58 -15.04 -11.50
CA LYS A 87 -7.40 -14.49 -12.59
C LYS A 87 -6.69 -14.47 -13.93
N LEU A 88 -5.37 -14.30 -13.94
CA LEU A 88 -4.54 -14.40 -15.14
C LEU A 88 -4.20 -15.85 -15.51
N ASN A 89 -4.54 -16.82 -14.66
CA ASN A 89 -4.15 -18.23 -14.80
C ASN A 89 -2.62 -18.38 -14.94
N VAL A 90 -1.87 -17.55 -14.20
CA VAL A 90 -0.41 -17.58 -14.14
C VAL A 90 0.01 -18.27 -12.85
N ALA A 91 0.91 -19.23 -12.95
CA ALA A 91 1.45 -19.90 -11.76
C ALA A 91 2.19 -18.87 -10.88
N PRO A 92 1.87 -18.79 -9.58
CA PRO A 92 2.60 -17.91 -8.68
C PRO A 92 4.07 -18.39 -8.56
N PRO A 93 5.01 -17.46 -8.31
CA PRO A 93 6.41 -17.85 -8.13
C PRO A 93 6.60 -18.75 -6.90
N LYS A 94 7.58 -19.65 -6.98
CA LYS A 94 8.00 -20.44 -5.82
C LYS A 94 8.71 -19.55 -4.83
N LEU A 95 8.10 -19.31 -3.67
CA LEU A 95 8.60 -18.38 -2.68
C LEU A 95 9.50 -19.06 -1.65
N LEU A 96 10.64 -18.43 -1.35
CA LEU A 96 11.48 -18.80 -0.22
C LEU A 96 10.82 -18.37 1.09
N SER A 97 10.77 -19.26 2.09
CA SER A 97 10.25 -18.92 3.42
C SER A 97 11.14 -17.93 4.17
N ALA A 98 10.63 -17.31 5.23
CA ALA A 98 11.40 -16.40 6.07
C ALA A 98 12.61 -17.11 6.73
N GLU A 99 12.41 -18.36 7.17
CA GLU A 99 13.48 -19.21 7.73
C GLU A 99 14.52 -19.55 6.68
N GLY A 100 14.08 -19.95 5.48
CA GLY A 100 14.96 -20.22 4.35
C GLY A 100 15.79 -18.98 3.99
N ARG A 101 15.19 -17.79 3.95
CA ARG A 101 15.91 -16.53 3.73
C ARG A 101 16.99 -16.30 4.78
N LEU A 102 16.66 -16.49 6.07
CA LEU A 102 17.63 -16.35 7.15
C LEU A 102 18.83 -17.29 6.99
N MET A 103 18.56 -18.56 6.62
CA MET A 103 19.62 -19.55 6.38
C MET A 103 20.52 -19.16 5.22
N VAL A 104 19.93 -18.71 4.10
CA VAL A 104 20.70 -18.26 2.92
C VAL A 104 21.53 -17.04 3.24
N LEU A 105 20.96 -16.01 3.88
CA LEU A 105 21.70 -14.82 4.27
C LEU A 105 22.86 -15.13 5.21
N ARG A 106 22.67 -16.04 6.16
CA ARG A 106 23.75 -16.50 7.04
C ARG A 106 24.87 -17.19 6.27
N ALA A 107 24.53 -18.05 5.32
CA ALA A 107 25.53 -18.72 4.47
C ALA A 107 26.30 -17.72 3.60
N LEU A 108 25.59 -16.74 3.00
CA LEU A 108 26.20 -15.69 2.18
C LEU A 108 27.12 -14.78 2.99
N LEU A 109 26.70 -14.37 4.20
CA LEU A 109 27.54 -13.59 5.11
C LEU A 109 28.86 -14.29 5.44
N LEU A 110 28.83 -15.60 5.68
CA LEU A 110 30.04 -16.38 5.98
C LEU A 110 30.92 -16.58 4.73
N ARG A 111 30.31 -16.87 3.58
CA ARG A 111 31.01 -17.11 2.31
C ARG A 111 31.74 -15.87 1.80
N HIS A 112 31.12 -14.69 1.94
CA HIS A 112 31.61 -13.42 1.43
C HIS A 112 32.18 -12.49 2.51
N ALA A 113 32.52 -13.05 3.71
CA ALA A 113 32.99 -12.26 4.85
C ALA A 113 34.21 -11.40 4.51
N ASP A 114 35.14 -11.89 3.67
CA ASP A 114 36.35 -11.17 3.30
C ASP A 114 36.12 -10.02 2.31
N GLU A 115 35.01 -10.04 1.58
CA GLU A 115 34.59 -8.98 0.66
C GLU A 115 33.85 -7.84 1.37
N LEU A 116 33.38 -8.08 2.61
CA LEU A 116 32.65 -7.09 3.40
C LEU A 116 33.59 -6.06 4.03
N LYS A 117 33.21 -4.79 3.95
CA LYS A 117 33.98 -3.66 4.51
C LYS A 117 33.56 -3.33 5.94
N LEU A 118 32.25 -3.10 6.15
CA LEU A 118 31.68 -2.73 7.44
C LEU A 118 31.16 -3.96 8.21
N PHE A 119 30.46 -4.87 7.53
CA PHE A 119 29.76 -5.99 8.17
C PHE A 119 30.65 -7.19 8.48
N ARG A 120 31.91 -7.19 8.05
CA ARG A 120 32.88 -8.30 8.27
C ARG A 120 32.92 -8.75 9.73
N GLY A 121 33.04 -7.81 10.67
CA GLY A 121 33.12 -8.11 12.11
C GLY A 121 31.81 -8.62 12.71
N SER A 122 30.68 -8.39 12.05
CA SER A 122 29.33 -8.79 12.50
C SER A 122 28.82 -10.05 11.80
N ALA A 123 29.45 -10.49 10.71
CA ALA A 123 28.99 -11.59 9.86
C ALA A 123 28.73 -12.91 10.61
N ARG A 124 29.46 -13.16 11.70
CA ARG A 124 29.34 -14.37 12.54
C ARG A 124 28.45 -14.19 13.76
N ARG A 125 27.94 -12.98 14.04
CA ARG A 125 27.10 -12.72 15.22
C ARG A 125 25.71 -13.32 15.06
N ALA A 126 25.25 -13.98 16.11
CA ALA A 126 23.85 -14.41 16.20
C ALA A 126 22.93 -13.19 16.10
N GLY A 127 21.84 -13.29 15.33
CA GLY A 127 20.92 -12.20 15.10
C GLY A 127 21.28 -11.23 13.97
N PHE A 128 22.56 -11.09 13.57
CA PHE A 128 22.91 -10.15 12.50
C PHE A 128 22.26 -10.51 11.15
N ALA A 129 22.19 -11.79 10.82
CA ALA A 129 21.49 -12.25 9.60
C ALA A 129 20.00 -11.93 9.65
N GLN A 130 19.37 -11.94 10.84
CA GLN A 130 17.96 -11.56 11.04
C GLN A 130 17.76 -10.07 10.75
N GLU A 131 18.58 -9.20 11.35
CA GLU A 131 18.52 -7.75 11.12
C GLU A 131 18.81 -7.39 9.64
N LEU A 132 19.81 -8.06 9.05
CA LEU A 132 20.09 -7.92 7.62
C LEU A 132 18.88 -8.33 6.78
N GLY A 133 18.21 -9.44 7.12
CA GLY A 133 17.00 -9.90 6.44
C GLY A 133 15.87 -8.88 6.49
N THR A 134 15.68 -8.24 7.65
CA THR A 134 14.69 -7.16 7.82
C THR A 134 15.04 -5.96 6.94
N LEU A 135 16.30 -5.51 6.97
CA LEU A 135 16.76 -4.39 6.17
C LEU A 135 16.66 -4.67 4.65
N LEU A 136 17.01 -5.88 4.21
CA LEU A 136 16.86 -6.27 2.81
C LEU A 136 15.39 -6.30 2.37
N ALA A 137 14.48 -6.74 3.26
CA ALA A 137 13.05 -6.68 3.01
C ALA A 137 12.55 -5.24 2.80
N GLU A 138 12.97 -4.31 3.66
CA GLU A 138 12.66 -2.89 3.50
C GLU A 138 13.20 -2.33 2.17
N LEU A 139 14.45 -2.66 1.83
CA LEU A 139 15.05 -2.23 0.57
C LEU A 139 14.27 -2.77 -0.64
N GLN A 140 13.83 -4.02 -0.61
CA GLN A 140 13.02 -4.64 -1.65
C GLN A 140 11.64 -3.96 -1.75
N GLN A 141 10.94 -3.76 -0.63
CA GLN A 141 9.63 -3.08 -0.60
C GLN A 141 9.71 -1.64 -1.15
N HIS A 142 10.84 -0.98 -0.92
CA HIS A 142 11.15 0.34 -1.47
C HIS A 142 11.81 0.31 -2.85
N GLN A 143 11.90 -0.86 -3.48
CA GLN A 143 12.44 -1.07 -4.83
C GLN A 143 13.89 -0.55 -4.98
N PHE A 144 14.70 -0.69 -3.92
CA PHE A 144 16.14 -0.42 -3.99
C PHE A 144 16.87 -1.62 -4.58
N THR A 145 17.32 -1.47 -5.82
CA THR A 145 18.13 -2.49 -6.50
C THR A 145 19.59 -2.42 -6.05
N PRO A 146 20.38 -3.53 -6.19
CA PRO A 146 21.81 -3.51 -5.94
C PRO A 146 22.55 -2.42 -6.74
N ALA A 147 22.15 -2.20 -7.99
CA ALA A 147 22.72 -1.14 -8.83
C ALA A 147 22.47 0.26 -8.26
N ARG A 148 21.26 0.52 -7.75
CA ARG A 148 20.93 1.80 -7.11
C ARG A 148 21.71 2.00 -5.81
N LEU A 149 21.91 0.95 -5.02
CA LEU A 149 22.75 1.01 -3.80
C LEU A 149 24.22 1.32 -4.13
N ARG A 150 24.78 0.73 -5.20
CA ARG A 150 26.13 1.05 -5.69
C ARG A 150 26.25 2.50 -6.14
N ALA A 151 25.31 2.97 -6.95
CA ALA A 151 25.31 4.37 -7.41
C ALA A 151 25.23 5.35 -6.23
N LEU A 152 24.47 5.04 -5.20
CA LEU A 152 24.45 5.84 -3.97
C LEU A 152 25.79 5.79 -3.23
N ALA A 153 26.47 4.64 -3.18
CA ALA A 153 27.78 4.51 -2.55
C ALA A 153 28.88 5.33 -3.25
N GLU A 154 28.72 5.64 -4.53
CA GLU A 154 29.64 6.48 -5.30
C GLU A 154 29.45 7.99 -5.04
N SER A 155 28.35 8.38 -4.41
CA SER A 155 28.08 9.77 -4.07
C SER A 155 28.98 10.28 -2.94
N LYS A 156 28.99 11.62 -2.71
CA LYS A 156 29.78 12.25 -1.64
C LYS A 156 29.21 11.94 -0.25
N LEU A 157 29.40 10.70 0.21
CA LEU A 157 28.94 10.23 1.52
C LEU A 157 30.13 10.04 2.49
N ARG A 158 29.82 10.00 3.79
CA ARG A 158 30.78 9.57 4.82
C ARG A 158 31.24 8.14 4.54
N ARG A 159 32.50 7.83 4.86
CA ARG A 159 33.11 6.53 4.59
C ARG A 159 32.27 5.36 5.12
N GLU A 160 31.82 5.44 6.36
CA GLU A 160 31.01 4.38 6.98
C GLU A 160 29.71 4.09 6.21
N LEU A 161 29.03 5.13 5.73
CA LEU A 161 27.80 4.96 4.95
C LEU A 161 28.10 4.37 3.57
N ARG A 162 29.20 4.75 2.94
CA ARG A 162 29.65 4.13 1.68
C ARG A 162 29.94 2.64 1.86
N ASP A 163 30.71 2.30 2.91
CA ASP A 163 31.07 0.92 3.21
C ASP A 163 29.82 0.09 3.53
N LYS A 164 28.84 0.67 4.26
CA LYS A 164 27.52 0.05 4.50
C LYS A 164 26.74 -0.22 3.21
N LEU A 165 26.65 0.79 2.33
CA LEU A 165 25.95 0.66 1.05
C LEU A 165 26.62 -0.35 0.13
N HIS A 166 27.98 -0.40 0.13
CA HIS A 166 28.74 -1.40 -0.60
C HIS A 166 28.37 -2.82 -0.14
N ASP A 167 28.39 -3.07 1.17
CA ASP A 167 28.09 -4.39 1.71
C ASP A 167 26.64 -4.79 1.48
N LEU A 168 25.69 -3.84 1.60
CA LEU A 168 24.29 -4.08 1.27
C LEU A 168 24.08 -4.40 -0.21
N ALA A 169 24.75 -3.68 -1.11
CA ALA A 169 24.68 -3.94 -2.54
C ALA A 169 25.24 -5.33 -2.89
N LEU A 170 26.41 -5.68 -2.32
CA LEU A 170 27.05 -6.97 -2.51
C LEU A 170 26.14 -8.11 -2.04
N LEU A 171 25.65 -8.04 -0.79
CA LEU A 171 24.81 -9.09 -0.22
C LEU A 171 23.46 -9.20 -0.94
N SER A 172 22.85 -8.07 -1.34
CA SER A 172 21.62 -8.08 -2.13
C SER A 172 21.81 -8.75 -3.49
N GLU A 173 22.94 -8.51 -4.15
CA GLU A 173 23.27 -9.12 -5.44
C GLU A 173 23.50 -10.63 -5.29
N LYS A 174 24.34 -11.04 -4.33
CA LYS A 174 24.64 -12.45 -4.04
C LYS A 174 23.36 -13.23 -3.65
N TYR A 175 22.46 -12.56 -2.92
CA TYR A 175 21.16 -13.14 -2.56
C TYR A 175 20.26 -13.31 -3.78
N ALA A 176 20.18 -12.31 -4.66
CA ALA A 176 19.43 -12.40 -5.91
C ALA A 176 19.99 -13.48 -6.86
N ASP A 177 21.32 -13.61 -6.93
CA ASP A 177 21.98 -14.66 -7.72
C ASP A 177 21.63 -16.04 -7.17
N TRP A 178 21.71 -16.22 -5.85
CA TRP A 178 21.35 -17.49 -5.20
C TRP A 178 19.90 -17.86 -5.46
N LEU A 179 18.96 -16.92 -5.36
CA LEU A 179 17.55 -17.16 -5.66
C LEU A 179 17.35 -17.62 -7.11
N ARG A 180 18.05 -16.98 -8.05
CA ARG A 180 17.98 -17.31 -9.47
C ARG A 180 18.53 -18.72 -9.75
N GLU A 181 19.65 -19.08 -9.16
CA GLU A 181 20.27 -20.41 -9.28
C GLU A 181 19.37 -21.54 -8.77
N HIS A 182 18.51 -21.24 -7.77
CA HIS A 182 17.63 -22.22 -7.16
C HIS A 182 16.18 -22.13 -7.66
N GLU A 183 15.91 -21.31 -8.67
CA GLU A 183 14.56 -21.06 -9.21
C GLU A 183 13.53 -20.66 -8.12
N LEU A 184 14.00 -19.90 -7.13
CA LEU A 184 13.20 -19.37 -6.03
C LEU A 184 13.07 -17.86 -6.14
N GLN A 185 12.03 -17.33 -5.47
CA GLN A 185 11.79 -15.89 -5.37
C GLN A 185 11.62 -15.49 -3.91
N ASP A 186 11.93 -14.24 -3.60
CA ASP A 186 11.68 -13.71 -2.26
C ASP A 186 10.20 -13.36 -2.09
N ALA A 187 9.62 -13.74 -0.95
CA ALA A 187 8.23 -13.42 -0.64
C ALA A 187 7.96 -11.90 -0.60
N ASN A 188 8.97 -11.08 -0.28
CA ASN A 188 8.83 -9.62 -0.27
C ASN A 188 8.71 -9.01 -1.68
N CYS A 189 8.99 -9.77 -2.74
CA CYS A 189 8.85 -9.32 -4.12
C CYS A 189 7.53 -9.80 -4.77
N LEU A 190 6.62 -10.41 -4.01
CA LEU A 190 5.35 -10.94 -4.53
C LEU A 190 4.55 -9.90 -5.32
N LEU A 191 4.49 -8.66 -4.80
CA LEU A 191 3.75 -7.57 -5.44
C LEU A 191 4.40 -7.13 -6.76
N ASP A 192 5.74 -7.15 -6.84
CA ASP A 192 6.45 -6.83 -8.08
C ASP A 192 6.15 -7.87 -9.18
N PHE A 193 6.10 -9.17 -8.82
CA PHE A 193 5.73 -10.23 -9.76
C PHE A 193 4.30 -10.11 -10.25
N ALA A 194 3.35 -9.81 -9.37
CA ALA A 194 1.97 -9.56 -9.75
C ALA A 194 1.85 -8.33 -10.66
N THR A 195 2.60 -7.27 -10.36
CA THR A 195 2.66 -6.05 -11.18
C THR A 195 3.25 -6.34 -12.57
N ALA A 196 4.30 -7.15 -12.65
CA ALA A 196 4.91 -7.57 -13.91
C ALA A 196 3.95 -8.41 -14.75
N ALA A 197 3.28 -9.39 -14.12
CA ALA A 197 2.28 -10.24 -14.79
C ALA A 197 1.15 -9.41 -15.40
N LEU A 198 0.63 -8.41 -14.69
CA LEU A 198 -0.37 -7.50 -15.23
C LEU A 198 0.15 -6.71 -16.43
N ARG A 199 1.36 -6.15 -16.33
CA ARG A 199 1.94 -5.35 -17.43
C ARG A 199 2.22 -6.16 -18.69
N ASP A 200 2.62 -7.42 -18.54
CA ASP A 200 2.84 -8.32 -19.67
C ASP A 200 1.53 -8.73 -20.34
N GLU A 201 0.47 -8.98 -19.56
CA GLU A 201 -0.88 -9.24 -20.07
C GLU A 201 -1.44 -8.04 -20.85
N PHE A 202 -1.19 -6.81 -20.37
CA PHE A 202 -1.57 -5.59 -21.10
C PHE A 202 -0.91 -5.47 -22.48
N LYS A 203 0.33 -5.91 -22.62
CA LYS A 203 1.04 -5.91 -23.91
C LYS A 203 0.39 -6.84 -24.95
N ILE A 204 -0.28 -7.91 -24.48
CA ILE A 204 -0.92 -8.91 -25.31
C ILE A 204 -2.32 -8.47 -25.82
N GLN A 205 -2.81 -7.28 -25.45
CA GLN A 205 -4.08 -6.67 -25.90
C GLN A 205 -5.36 -7.52 -25.69
N ASN A 206 -5.31 -8.61 -24.93
CA ASN A 206 -6.42 -9.56 -24.76
C ASN A 206 -6.84 -9.77 -23.30
N SER A 207 -6.53 -8.85 -22.38
CA SER A 207 -6.97 -9.02 -21.00
C SER A 207 -8.49 -9.11 -20.92
N LYS A 208 -8.99 -10.31 -20.69
CA LYS A 208 -10.41 -10.59 -20.39
C LYS A 208 -10.77 -10.25 -18.94
N PHE A 209 -9.76 -9.94 -18.13
CA PHE A 209 -9.95 -9.64 -16.73
C PHE A 209 -10.30 -8.17 -16.54
N LYS A 210 -11.52 -7.90 -16.11
CA LYS A 210 -12.02 -6.56 -15.76
C LYS A 210 -12.53 -6.56 -14.35
N ILE A 211 -12.38 -5.43 -13.68
CA ILE A 211 -12.89 -5.14 -12.34
C ILE A 211 -13.96 -4.07 -12.50
N GLU A 212 -15.15 -4.27 -11.97
CA GLU A 212 -16.18 -3.23 -12.04
C GLU A 212 -15.81 -2.04 -11.16
N SER A 213 -15.49 -2.29 -9.89
CA SER A 213 -15.15 -1.22 -8.98
C SER A 213 -14.09 -1.66 -7.97
N LEU A 214 -13.17 -0.74 -7.68
CA LEU A 214 -12.14 -0.89 -6.66
C LEU A 214 -12.30 0.20 -5.62
N TRP A 215 -12.28 -0.16 -4.35
CA TRP A 215 -12.18 0.76 -3.22
C TRP A 215 -10.88 0.49 -2.48
N LEU A 216 -10.23 1.56 -2.04
CA LEU A 216 -9.07 1.49 -1.15
C LEU A 216 -9.38 2.32 0.09
N ASP A 217 -9.31 1.70 1.26
CA ASP A 217 -9.59 2.38 2.54
C ASP A 217 -8.65 1.91 3.65
N GLY A 218 -8.32 2.83 4.57
CA GLY A 218 -7.57 2.54 5.77
C GLY A 218 -6.04 2.59 5.64
N PHE A 219 -5.49 3.02 4.51
CA PHE A 219 -4.05 3.16 4.32
C PHE A 219 -3.58 4.59 4.65
N ALA A 220 -2.65 4.70 5.61
CA ALA A 220 -1.94 5.95 5.88
C ALA A 220 -0.65 6.05 5.06
N GLU A 221 0.01 4.93 4.85
CA GLU A 221 1.22 4.79 4.04
C GLU A 221 1.08 3.63 3.08
N MET A 222 1.74 3.75 1.94
CA MET A 222 1.90 2.67 0.96
C MET A 222 3.36 2.59 0.55
N THR A 223 3.87 1.38 0.45
CA THR A 223 5.19 1.13 -0.12
C THR A 223 5.19 1.40 -1.63
N PRO A 224 6.33 1.67 -2.25
CA PRO A 224 6.43 1.77 -3.71
C PRO A 224 5.91 0.55 -4.46
N GLN A 225 6.06 -0.66 -3.90
CA GLN A 225 5.50 -1.89 -4.47
C GLN A 225 3.97 -1.90 -4.46
N GLU A 226 3.37 -1.53 -3.32
CA GLU A 226 1.91 -1.44 -3.20
C GLU A 226 1.33 -0.39 -4.16
N LEU A 227 1.99 0.76 -4.25
CA LEU A 227 1.59 1.82 -5.16
C LEU A 227 1.74 1.41 -6.64
N ALA A 228 2.82 0.69 -6.98
CA ALA A 228 3.04 0.16 -8.33
C ALA A 228 1.96 -0.86 -8.72
N LEU A 229 1.60 -1.76 -7.79
CA LEU A 229 0.54 -2.75 -8.01
C LEU A 229 -0.84 -2.06 -8.15
N LEU A 230 -1.16 -1.11 -7.26
CA LEU A 230 -2.39 -0.32 -7.35
C LEU A 230 -2.51 0.38 -8.70
N THR A 231 -1.43 1.04 -9.14
CA THR A 231 -1.36 1.76 -10.42
C THR A 231 -1.53 0.82 -11.63
N ALA A 232 -1.05 -0.43 -11.51
CA ALA A 232 -1.24 -1.45 -12.55
C ALA A 232 -2.67 -2.03 -12.57
N VAL A 233 -3.37 -2.04 -11.44
CA VAL A 233 -4.73 -2.57 -11.32
C VAL A 233 -5.80 -1.53 -11.72
N VAL A 234 -5.60 -0.24 -11.41
CA VAL A 234 -6.59 0.81 -11.70
C VAL A 234 -7.06 0.83 -13.16
N PRO A 235 -6.20 0.66 -14.18
CA PRO A 235 -6.64 0.61 -15.58
C PRO A 235 -7.58 -0.56 -15.93
N LEU A 236 -7.66 -1.58 -15.09
CA LEU A 236 -8.58 -2.72 -15.24
C LEU A 236 -9.98 -2.43 -14.70
N CYS A 237 -10.14 -1.31 -13.97
CA CYS A 237 -11.35 -0.95 -13.28
C CYS A 237 -12.19 0.00 -14.14
N GLU A 238 -13.53 -0.09 -14.01
CA GLU A 238 -14.42 0.96 -14.51
C GLU A 238 -14.43 2.14 -13.55
N ARG A 239 -14.42 1.87 -12.25
CA ARG A 239 -14.40 2.88 -11.18
C ARG A 239 -13.38 2.52 -10.12
N ALA A 240 -12.66 3.53 -9.60
CA ALA A 240 -11.74 3.39 -8.49
C ALA A 240 -11.98 4.49 -7.46
N THR A 241 -12.23 4.14 -6.20
CA THR A 241 -12.39 5.09 -5.09
C THR A 241 -11.28 4.89 -4.07
N LEU A 242 -10.48 5.93 -3.83
CA LEU A 242 -9.35 5.87 -2.91
C LEU A 242 -9.61 6.82 -1.74
N ALA A 243 -9.84 6.26 -0.54
CA ALA A 243 -10.19 7.01 0.65
C ALA A 243 -8.96 7.34 1.50
N PHE A 244 -8.77 8.64 1.82
CA PHE A 244 -7.66 9.11 2.65
C PHE A 244 -8.18 9.96 3.81
N CYS A 245 -7.58 9.77 4.99
CA CYS A 245 -7.90 10.53 6.20
C CYS A 245 -7.24 11.92 6.17
N LEU A 246 -7.72 12.79 5.29
CA LEU A 246 -7.22 14.16 5.11
C LEU A 246 -8.41 15.12 5.13
N LYS A 247 -8.34 16.19 5.92
CA LYS A 247 -9.40 17.21 6.02
C LYS A 247 -9.56 18.01 4.72
N THR A 248 -8.45 18.26 4.04
CA THR A 248 -8.35 18.99 2.77
C THR A 248 -7.29 18.36 1.89
N GLU A 249 -7.22 18.73 0.63
CA GLU A 249 -6.07 18.40 -0.20
C GLU A 249 -4.79 18.98 0.43
N PRO A 250 -3.73 18.15 0.61
CA PRO A 250 -2.50 18.64 1.20
C PRO A 250 -1.79 19.61 0.24
N THR A 251 -1.26 20.68 0.80
CA THR A 251 -0.38 21.58 0.05
C THR A 251 0.92 20.86 -0.35
N PRO A 252 1.56 21.22 -1.48
CA PRO A 252 2.77 20.54 -1.95
C PRO A 252 3.92 20.50 -0.94
N VAL A 253 3.97 21.45 -0.02
CA VAL A 253 5.00 21.53 1.02
C VAL A 253 4.35 21.25 2.37
N ALA A 254 4.11 19.97 2.66
CA ALA A 254 3.75 19.57 4.02
C ALA A 254 5.01 19.60 4.89
N SER A 255 4.97 20.29 6.02
CA SER A 255 6.03 20.22 7.02
C SER A 255 6.20 18.76 7.46
N TRP A 256 7.45 18.28 7.54
CA TRP A 256 7.75 16.95 8.06
C TRP A 256 7.33 16.76 9.52
N LEU A 257 7.10 17.86 10.23
CA LEU A 257 6.56 17.88 11.60
C LEU A 257 5.03 17.69 11.64
N SER A 258 4.34 17.77 10.50
CA SER A 258 2.90 17.55 10.46
C SER A 258 2.59 16.07 10.70
N ILE A 259 1.65 15.82 11.61
CA ILE A 259 1.10 14.47 11.84
C ILE A 259 0.44 13.89 10.57
N TRP A 260 0.08 14.76 9.63
CA TRP A 260 -0.52 14.40 8.35
C TRP A 260 0.50 14.26 7.21
N SER A 261 1.80 14.42 7.51
CA SER A 261 2.85 14.41 6.47
C SER A 261 2.90 13.08 5.71
N SER A 262 2.82 11.97 6.41
CA SER A 262 2.88 10.63 5.82
C SER A 262 1.72 10.37 4.90
N ILE A 263 0.49 10.53 5.40
CA ILE A 263 -0.71 10.29 4.61
C ILE A 263 -0.85 11.31 3.45
N GLY A 264 -0.43 12.57 3.67
CA GLY A 264 -0.40 13.59 2.63
C GLY A 264 0.56 13.24 1.50
N LYS A 265 1.76 12.72 1.83
CA LYS A 265 2.73 12.24 0.86
C LYS A 265 2.19 11.04 0.06
N THR A 266 1.59 10.08 0.75
CA THR A 266 0.98 8.91 0.12
C THR A 266 -0.14 9.30 -0.85
N PHE A 267 -1.03 10.21 -0.44
CA PHE A 267 -2.06 10.77 -1.30
C PHE A 267 -1.48 11.45 -2.55
N GLN A 268 -0.47 12.33 -2.38
CA GLN A 268 0.15 13.04 -3.50
C GLN A 268 0.81 12.08 -4.48
N GLN A 269 1.54 11.08 -4.00
CA GLN A 269 2.16 10.06 -4.84
C GLN A 269 1.12 9.24 -5.60
N CYS A 270 0.07 8.80 -4.91
CA CYS A 270 -1.03 8.05 -5.48
C CYS A 270 -1.75 8.86 -6.58
N ARG A 271 -2.12 10.11 -6.24
CA ARG A 271 -2.77 11.02 -7.18
C ARG A 271 -1.92 11.29 -8.41
N ALA A 272 -0.64 11.60 -8.22
CA ALA A 272 0.27 11.88 -9.34
C ALA A 272 0.39 10.68 -10.30
N GLN A 273 0.51 9.46 -9.78
CA GLN A 273 0.61 8.27 -10.61
C GLN A 273 -0.70 7.96 -11.33
N ILE A 274 -1.84 8.04 -10.66
CA ILE A 274 -3.15 7.74 -11.26
C ILE A 274 -3.56 8.80 -12.29
N THR A 275 -3.27 10.09 -12.05
CA THR A 275 -3.55 11.15 -13.02
C THR A 275 -2.77 10.98 -14.32
N ASN A 276 -1.58 10.36 -14.25
CA ASN A 276 -0.76 10.09 -15.42
C ASN A 276 -1.16 8.84 -16.20
N LEU A 277 -2.16 8.07 -15.72
CA LEU A 277 -2.66 6.91 -16.44
C LEU A 277 -3.49 7.33 -17.67
N PRO A 278 -3.23 6.75 -18.86
CA PRO A 278 -4.00 7.06 -20.05
C PRO A 278 -5.47 6.65 -19.86
N GLY A 279 -6.39 7.52 -20.26
CA GLY A 279 -7.84 7.27 -20.18
C GLY A 279 -8.40 7.23 -18.74
N CYS A 280 -7.72 7.84 -17.78
CA CYS A 280 -8.19 7.94 -16.40
C CYS A 280 -8.67 9.36 -16.07
N GLU A 281 -9.94 9.49 -15.70
CA GLU A 281 -10.51 10.73 -15.19
C GLU A 281 -10.39 10.76 -13.67
N VAL A 282 -9.72 11.78 -13.11
CA VAL A 282 -9.49 11.90 -11.69
C VAL A 282 -10.34 13.03 -11.09
N LYS A 283 -11.11 12.70 -10.04
CA LYS A 283 -11.90 13.65 -9.26
C LYS A 283 -11.54 13.55 -7.79
N THR A 284 -11.64 14.66 -7.06
CA THR A 284 -11.51 14.69 -5.60
C THR A 284 -12.84 15.09 -4.98
N GLU A 285 -13.30 14.32 -4.01
CA GLU A 285 -14.49 14.58 -3.20
C GLU A 285 -14.06 14.73 -1.74
N ILE A 286 -14.50 15.78 -1.07
CA ILE A 286 -14.16 16.05 0.33
C ILE A 286 -15.41 15.90 1.18
N LEU A 287 -15.42 14.89 2.05
CA LEU A 287 -16.49 14.68 3.03
C LEU A 287 -16.25 15.59 4.23
N GLN A 288 -17.28 16.36 4.54
CA GLN A 288 -17.35 17.13 5.79
C GLN A 288 -17.97 16.27 6.89
N ARG A 289 -17.69 16.60 8.15
CA ARG A 289 -18.42 16.03 9.27
C ARG A 289 -19.82 16.66 9.30
N GLU A 290 -20.83 15.82 9.30
CA GLU A 290 -22.19 16.28 9.51
C GLU A 290 -22.47 16.32 11.02
N PRO A 291 -22.99 17.44 11.56
CA PRO A 291 -23.43 17.50 12.95
C PRO A 291 -24.42 16.39 13.26
N GLY A 292 -24.27 15.74 14.40
CA GLY A 292 -25.14 14.64 14.85
C GLY A 292 -24.94 13.29 14.15
N LYS A 293 -24.17 13.20 13.06
CA LYS A 293 -23.84 11.95 12.35
C LYS A 293 -22.36 11.56 12.44
N ASN A 294 -21.56 12.33 13.14
CA ASN A 294 -20.14 12.05 13.24
C ASN A 294 -19.86 11.06 14.38
N ARG A 295 -18.70 10.41 14.33
CA ARG A 295 -18.25 9.42 15.32
C ARG A 295 -18.07 10.00 16.72
N PHE A 296 -17.86 11.32 16.81
CA PHE A 296 -17.59 12.01 18.05
C PHE A 296 -18.83 12.83 18.43
N PRO A 297 -19.49 12.51 19.55
CA PRO A 297 -20.61 13.32 20.02
C PRO A 297 -20.21 14.78 20.23
N GLU A 298 -21.09 15.71 19.90
CA GLU A 298 -20.89 17.12 20.18
C GLU A 298 -20.67 17.32 21.69
N ASN A 299 -19.71 18.19 22.03
CA ASN A 299 -19.33 18.49 23.42
C ASN A 299 -18.70 17.29 24.20
N SER A 300 -18.23 16.26 23.52
CA SER A 300 -17.44 15.21 24.18
C SER A 300 -15.97 15.60 24.24
N ALA A 301 -15.26 15.19 25.30
CA ALA A 301 -13.82 15.42 25.46
C ALA A 301 -13.01 14.86 24.27
N LEU A 302 -13.43 13.73 23.70
CA LEU A 302 -12.86 13.14 22.48
C LEU A 302 -13.11 13.99 21.25
N GLY A 303 -14.29 14.61 21.12
CA GLY A 303 -14.61 15.53 20.02
C GLY A 303 -13.78 16.79 20.08
N GLU A 304 -13.61 17.38 21.27
CA GLU A 304 -12.76 18.54 21.49
C GLU A 304 -11.27 18.23 21.23
N LEU A 305 -10.78 17.09 21.73
CA LEU A 305 -9.41 16.65 21.47
C LEU A 305 -9.14 16.51 19.97
N GLU A 306 -10.06 15.91 19.26
CA GLU A 306 -9.91 15.65 17.82
C GLU A 306 -10.02 16.94 16.99
N LEU A 307 -10.88 17.87 17.37
CA LEU A 307 -10.95 19.19 16.73
C LEU A 307 -9.68 20.01 16.91
N ASN A 308 -9.07 19.91 18.09
CA ASN A 308 -7.89 20.71 18.48
C ASN A 308 -6.57 19.97 18.29
N TRP A 309 -6.58 18.71 17.86
CA TRP A 309 -5.39 17.86 17.75
C TRP A 309 -4.27 18.48 16.90
N SER A 310 -4.61 19.18 15.84
CA SER A 310 -3.65 19.80 14.91
C SER A 310 -3.35 21.27 15.20
N LEU A 311 -4.02 21.87 16.19
CA LEU A 311 -3.75 23.25 16.56
C LEU A 311 -2.56 23.28 17.51
N PRO A 312 -1.61 24.23 17.35
CA PRO A 312 -0.62 24.47 18.39
C PRO A 312 -1.39 24.82 19.67
N VAL A 313 -0.97 24.24 20.79
CA VAL A 313 -1.58 24.50 22.11
C VAL A 313 -1.59 26.01 22.33
N ALA A 314 -2.73 26.64 22.08
CA ALA A 314 -2.95 27.98 22.54
C ALA A 314 -2.87 27.93 24.07
N SER A 315 -2.02 28.72 24.65
CA SER A 315 -1.88 28.92 26.09
C SER A 315 -3.26 29.07 26.74
N GLY A 316 -3.79 27.99 27.35
CA GLY A 316 -5.09 28.01 28.00
C GLY A 316 -5.86 26.69 28.02
N PHE A 317 -5.32 25.62 27.48
CA PHE A 317 -5.96 24.30 27.63
C PHE A 317 -5.71 23.78 29.07
N GLU A 318 -6.64 24.09 29.97
CA GLU A 318 -6.63 23.50 31.32
C GLU A 318 -7.08 22.04 31.24
N ILE A 319 -6.12 21.13 31.46
CA ILE A 319 -6.33 19.67 31.60
C ILE A 319 -7.24 19.34 32.82
N SER A 320 -7.66 20.33 33.61
CA SER A 320 -8.47 20.20 34.80
C SER A 320 -9.84 19.51 34.55
N ASN A 321 -10.41 19.64 33.37
CA ASN A 321 -11.72 19.07 33.04
C ASN A 321 -11.71 17.59 32.61
N LEU A 322 -10.54 17.01 32.32
CA LEU A 322 -10.42 15.60 31.94
C LEU A 322 -10.43 14.64 33.16
N LYS A 323 -10.14 15.12 34.36
CA LYS A 323 -10.07 14.28 35.57
C LYS A 323 -11.43 13.99 36.24
N SER A 324 -12.49 14.63 35.82
CA SER A 324 -13.82 14.45 36.43
C SER A 324 -14.77 13.54 35.63
N GLN A 325 -14.29 12.94 34.51
CA GLN A 325 -15.11 12.08 33.63
C GLN A 325 -14.47 10.71 33.33
N ILE A 326 -13.38 10.38 34.01
CA ILE A 326 -12.80 9.04 34.09
C ILE A 326 -13.07 8.50 35.50
#